data_1050469c59620f095432057141d4a3ce
#
_entry.id   1050469c59620f095432057141d4a3ce
#
_cell.length_a   1.000
_cell.length_b   1.000
_cell.length_c   1.000
_cell.angle_alpha   90.00
_cell.angle_beta   90.00
_cell.angle_gamma   90.00
#
_symmetry.space_group_name_H-M   'P 1'
#
loop_
_entity.id
_entity.type
_entity.pdbx_description
1 polymer ?
#
loop_
_entity_poly.entity_id
_entity_poly.type
_entity_poly.pdbx_seq_one_letter_code
_entity_poly.pdbx_strand_id
1 'polypeptide(L)'
;MGYMTSIKTSLIVFPLIAIVITIPFVLVVYHRYGSISKFRVLIIYSFVLYLMTIYFLVILPLPDVDYVASLTTEKVQLIPFRFVIDFINETPFKLNDPSTYLSALKDASFYTVFFNIVMTIPFGMYLRYYYKCSLKKVIKYSFLLSLFFELTQLSGLYFIYPRPYRLFDVDDLIMNTFGGACGYWLMGLFDKVLPTREEIDESSLLKGQTVSGLRRITLALLDIFICSMITTFIQVFINWKCVEYIVIFIYYVIIPYYNKYQTLGGKFLKVRFSFKRNSMFSLTVKEACAMIYWQIPFIVISLAMCVTNLLNLKEIEVNIVYFACLMFLLLFYLVSIVSLLKNRIMIYDDISKVKFESTISK
;
A
#
# COMPACT_ATOMS: atom_id res chain seq x y z
N MET A 1 -6.66 -13.24 26.51
CA MET A 1 -5.88 -13.80 25.37
C MET A 1 -6.34 -13.29 23.99
N GLY A 2 -7.63 -12.98 23.75
CA GLY A 2 -8.17 -12.58 22.46
C GLY A 2 -7.51 -11.35 21.81
N TYR A 3 -7.31 -10.26 22.53
CA TYR A 3 -6.75 -9.02 21.96
C TYR A 3 -5.33 -9.17 21.42
N MET A 4 -4.47 -9.92 22.11
CA MET A 4 -3.09 -10.17 21.65
C MET A 4 -3.06 -10.99 20.36
N THR A 5 -3.98 -11.93 20.20
CA THR A 5 -4.12 -12.74 18.97
C THR A 5 -4.52 -11.84 17.78
N SER A 6 -5.49 -10.94 17.96
CA SER A 6 -5.93 -9.99 16.93
C SER A 6 -4.79 -9.09 16.46
N ILE A 7 -4.01 -8.54 17.40
CA ILE A 7 -2.85 -7.69 17.07
C ILE A 7 -1.76 -8.49 16.32
N LYS A 8 -1.45 -9.70 16.77
CA LYS A 8 -0.48 -10.57 16.07
C LYS A 8 -0.95 -10.92 14.66
N THR A 9 -2.23 -11.26 14.48
CA THR A 9 -2.80 -11.54 13.16
C THR A 9 -2.69 -10.34 12.23
N SER A 10 -2.97 -9.12 12.71
CA SER A 10 -2.81 -7.89 11.91
C SER A 10 -1.36 -7.71 11.46
N LEU A 11 -0.39 -7.90 12.34
CA LEU A 11 1.03 -7.76 12.00
C LEU A 11 1.51 -8.82 11.00
N ILE A 12 0.97 -10.04 11.02
CA ILE A 12 1.30 -11.10 10.06
C ILE A 12 0.67 -10.82 8.69
N VAL A 13 -0.58 -10.36 8.65
CA VAL A 13 -1.31 -10.12 7.40
C VAL A 13 -0.92 -8.78 6.75
N PHE A 14 -0.49 -7.79 7.55
CA PHE A 14 -0.15 -6.45 7.07
C PHE A 14 0.86 -6.42 5.91
N PRO A 15 1.97 -7.17 5.90
CA PRO A 15 2.92 -7.16 4.78
C PRO A 15 2.27 -7.53 3.44
N LEU A 16 1.34 -8.48 3.43
CA LEU A 16 0.64 -8.89 2.21
C LEU A 16 -0.26 -7.77 1.68
N ILE A 17 -1.03 -7.14 2.56
CA ILE A 17 -1.89 -6.00 2.19
C ILE A 17 -1.04 -4.80 1.81
N ALA A 18 0.07 -4.53 2.52
CA ALA A 18 0.99 -3.46 2.19
C ALA A 18 1.57 -3.60 0.77
N ILE A 19 1.93 -4.81 0.34
CA ILE A 19 2.41 -5.07 -1.03
C ILE A 19 1.32 -4.69 -2.05
N VAL A 20 0.09 -5.12 -1.84
CA VAL A 20 -1.04 -4.82 -2.75
C VAL A 20 -1.31 -3.31 -2.82
N ILE A 21 -1.29 -2.63 -1.68
CA ILE A 21 -1.55 -1.18 -1.61
C ILE A 21 -0.37 -0.36 -2.17
N THR A 22 0.87 -0.88 -2.09
CA THR A 22 2.07 -0.16 -2.52
C THR A 22 1.99 0.25 -3.99
N ILE A 23 1.52 -0.62 -4.87
CA ILE A 23 1.47 -0.31 -6.31
C ILE A 23 0.58 0.90 -6.60
N PRO A 24 -0.74 0.91 -6.27
CA PRO A 24 -1.58 2.07 -6.51
C PRO A 24 -1.12 3.31 -5.73
N PHE A 25 -0.63 3.15 -4.50
CA PHE A 25 -0.09 4.26 -3.70
C PHE A 25 1.08 4.96 -4.40
N VAL A 26 2.08 4.20 -4.85
CA VAL A 26 3.26 4.74 -5.54
C VAL A 26 2.87 5.45 -6.83
N LEU A 27 1.98 4.85 -7.63
CA LEU A 27 1.49 5.43 -8.87
C LEU A 27 0.75 6.76 -8.63
N VAL A 28 -0.17 6.81 -7.67
CA VAL A 28 -0.91 8.03 -7.34
C VAL A 28 0.00 9.12 -6.79
N VAL A 29 0.95 8.77 -5.92
CA VAL A 29 1.87 9.73 -5.31
C VAL A 29 2.83 10.31 -6.36
N TYR A 30 3.38 9.50 -7.25
CA TYR A 30 4.21 10.01 -8.34
C TYR A 30 3.42 10.85 -9.34
N HIS A 31 2.19 10.45 -9.66
CA HIS A 31 1.31 11.24 -10.52
C HIS A 31 1.06 12.64 -9.96
N ARG A 32 0.81 12.75 -8.65
CA ARG A 32 0.47 14.02 -7.99
C ARG A 32 1.70 14.86 -7.68
N TYR A 33 2.73 14.27 -7.08
CA TYR A 33 3.83 15.00 -6.45
C TYR A 33 5.19 14.73 -7.09
N GLY A 34 5.32 13.72 -7.92
CA GLY A 34 6.59 13.31 -8.54
C GLY A 34 7.65 12.78 -7.60
N SER A 35 7.38 12.74 -6.30
CA SER A 35 8.27 12.15 -5.29
C SER A 35 7.48 11.52 -4.14
N ILE A 36 8.11 10.60 -3.43
CA ILE A 36 7.54 9.93 -2.27
C ILE A 36 8.16 10.50 -1.00
N SER A 37 7.32 11.10 -0.13
CA SER A 37 7.72 11.52 1.21
C SER A 37 7.69 10.34 2.16
N LYS A 38 8.79 10.13 2.93
CA LYS A 38 8.85 9.11 3.99
C LYS A 38 7.76 9.30 5.03
N PHE A 39 7.46 10.53 5.36
CA PHE A 39 6.43 10.86 6.35
C PHE A 39 5.01 10.50 5.85
N ARG A 40 4.73 10.73 4.56
CA ARG A 40 3.47 10.29 3.94
C ARG A 40 3.34 8.77 3.93
N VAL A 41 4.42 8.05 3.62
CA VAL A 41 4.46 6.58 3.70
C VAL A 41 4.11 6.13 5.12
N LEU A 42 4.78 6.69 6.13
CA LEU A 42 4.54 6.35 7.53
C LEU A 42 3.06 6.55 7.91
N ILE A 43 2.47 7.71 7.57
CA ILE A 43 1.07 8.00 7.90
C ILE A 43 0.11 7.01 7.23
N ILE A 44 0.27 6.78 5.93
CA ILE A 44 -0.68 5.92 5.19
C ILE A 44 -0.57 4.46 5.64
N TYR A 45 0.66 3.93 5.79
CA TYR A 45 0.83 2.54 6.18
C TYR A 45 0.48 2.28 7.64
N SER A 46 0.77 3.23 8.55
CA SER A 46 0.32 3.13 9.93
C SER A 46 -1.21 3.23 10.05
N PHE A 47 -1.86 4.04 9.21
CA PHE A 47 -3.32 4.10 9.15
C PHE A 47 -3.94 2.79 8.65
N VAL A 48 -3.36 2.20 7.60
CA VAL A 48 -3.81 0.89 7.10
C VAL A 48 -3.62 -0.21 8.15
N LEU A 49 -2.44 -0.27 8.79
CA LEU A 49 -2.18 -1.21 9.87
C LEU A 49 -3.17 -1.02 11.02
N TYR A 50 -3.44 0.21 11.41
CA TYR A 50 -4.43 0.54 12.43
C TYR A 50 -5.84 0.05 12.03
N LEU A 51 -6.32 0.35 10.82
CA LEU A 51 -7.64 -0.11 10.36
C LEU A 51 -7.75 -1.64 10.34
N MET A 52 -6.70 -2.34 9.95
CA MET A 52 -6.65 -3.80 10.02
C MET A 52 -6.71 -4.29 11.46
N THR A 53 -5.95 -3.64 12.35
CA THR A 53 -5.90 -4.03 13.77
C THR A 53 -7.26 -3.88 14.43
N ILE A 54 -7.95 -2.75 14.24
CA ILE A 54 -9.28 -2.56 14.81
C ILE A 54 -10.31 -3.52 14.19
N TYR A 55 -10.23 -3.80 12.89
CA TYR A 55 -11.09 -4.78 12.25
C TYR A 55 -10.92 -6.18 12.87
N PHE A 56 -9.67 -6.64 13.05
CA PHE A 56 -9.42 -7.93 13.70
C PHE A 56 -9.77 -7.94 15.20
N LEU A 57 -9.64 -6.81 15.89
CA LEU A 57 -10.11 -6.70 17.29
C LEU A 57 -11.63 -6.86 17.41
N VAL A 58 -12.36 -6.38 16.42
CA VAL A 58 -13.83 -6.46 16.39
C VAL A 58 -14.32 -7.87 16.02
N ILE A 59 -13.64 -8.58 15.08
CA ILE A 59 -14.13 -9.86 14.57
C ILE A 59 -13.53 -11.09 15.25
N LEU A 60 -12.29 -11.00 15.78
CA LEU A 60 -11.62 -12.14 16.40
C LEU A 60 -11.88 -12.22 17.93
N PRO A 61 -11.84 -13.40 18.54
CA PRO A 61 -11.65 -14.70 17.90
C PRO A 61 -12.93 -15.19 17.18
N LEU A 62 -12.76 -15.95 16.11
CA LEU A 62 -13.90 -16.60 15.44
C LEU A 62 -14.29 -17.86 16.23
N PRO A 63 -15.55 -17.96 16.70
CA PRO A 63 -16.03 -19.14 17.38
C PRO A 63 -16.29 -20.29 16.40
N ASP A 64 -16.51 -21.48 16.93
CA ASP A 64 -16.95 -22.62 16.14
C ASP A 64 -18.36 -22.40 15.57
N VAL A 65 -18.61 -22.89 14.35
CA VAL A 65 -19.88 -22.67 13.64
C VAL A 65 -21.04 -23.36 14.35
N ASP A 66 -20.82 -24.58 14.86
CA ASP A 66 -21.86 -25.32 15.59
C ASP A 66 -22.19 -24.68 16.91
N TYR A 67 -21.19 -24.11 17.59
CA TYR A 67 -21.39 -23.30 18.79
C TYR A 67 -22.27 -22.08 18.48
N VAL A 68 -21.97 -21.34 17.39
CA VAL A 68 -22.78 -20.18 17.01
C VAL A 68 -24.20 -20.58 16.65
N ALA A 69 -24.38 -21.71 15.96
CA ALA A 69 -25.72 -22.21 15.62
C ALA A 69 -26.57 -22.51 16.87
N SER A 70 -25.93 -22.97 17.95
CA SER A 70 -26.59 -23.31 19.23
C SER A 70 -26.93 -22.09 20.11
N LEU A 71 -26.43 -20.89 19.79
CA LEU A 71 -26.67 -19.70 20.59
C LEU A 71 -28.18 -19.32 20.57
N THR A 72 -28.71 -19.02 21.75
CA THR A 72 -30.09 -18.51 21.95
C THR A 72 -30.14 -17.05 22.37
N THR A 73 -28.97 -16.40 22.50
CA THR A 73 -28.82 -15.00 22.93
C THR A 73 -29.50 -14.02 21.97
N GLU A 74 -29.85 -12.85 22.45
CA GLU A 74 -30.35 -11.73 21.65
C GLU A 74 -29.36 -11.37 20.53
N LYS A 75 -29.90 -10.91 19.39
CA LYS A 75 -29.10 -10.53 18.22
C LYS A 75 -28.83 -9.03 18.17
N VAL A 76 -29.69 -8.24 18.82
CA VAL A 76 -29.73 -6.78 18.69
C VAL A 76 -30.05 -6.15 20.04
N GLN A 77 -29.29 -5.14 20.42
CA GLN A 77 -29.54 -4.24 21.52
C GLN A 77 -29.74 -2.82 20.97
N LEU A 78 -30.93 -2.24 21.13
CA LEU A 78 -31.29 -0.93 20.55
C LEU A 78 -31.59 0.16 21.61
N ILE A 79 -31.42 -0.15 22.90
CA ILE A 79 -31.71 0.82 23.98
C ILE A 79 -30.43 1.65 24.21
N PRO A 80 -30.42 2.95 23.85
CA PRO A 80 -29.26 3.78 24.06
C PRO A 80 -28.90 3.92 25.55
N PHE A 81 -27.59 3.93 25.84
CA PHE A 81 -27.03 4.07 27.20
C PHE A 81 -27.38 2.92 28.15
N ARG A 82 -27.71 1.75 27.63
CA ARG A 82 -27.94 0.55 28.43
C ARG A 82 -26.70 0.17 29.24
N PHE A 83 -25.52 0.40 28.72
CA PHE A 83 -24.24 0.16 29.43
C PHE A 83 -24.18 0.89 30.81
N VAL A 84 -24.85 2.03 30.97
CA VAL A 84 -24.90 2.75 32.26
C VAL A 84 -25.70 1.96 33.29
N ILE A 85 -26.82 1.38 32.85
CA ILE A 85 -27.68 0.55 33.69
C ILE A 85 -26.95 -0.73 34.07
N ASP A 86 -26.31 -1.39 33.08
CA ASP A 86 -25.54 -2.61 33.28
C ASP A 86 -24.36 -2.35 34.23
N PHE A 87 -23.64 -1.22 34.05
CA PHE A 87 -22.58 -0.81 34.97
C PHE A 87 -23.06 -0.64 36.42
N ILE A 88 -24.20 0.01 36.63
CA ILE A 88 -24.73 0.23 37.98
C ILE A 88 -25.20 -1.09 38.62
N ASN A 89 -25.79 -2.00 37.83
CA ASN A 89 -26.38 -3.23 38.34
C ASN A 89 -25.35 -4.37 38.50
N GLU A 90 -24.34 -4.44 37.62
CA GLU A 90 -23.40 -5.56 37.55
C GLU A 90 -22.11 -5.28 38.32
N THR A 91 -21.74 -3.98 38.55
CA THR A 91 -20.51 -3.66 39.25
C THR A 91 -20.73 -3.40 40.76
N PRO A 92 -19.70 -3.59 41.58
CA PRO A 92 -19.75 -3.23 43.01
C PRO A 92 -19.69 -1.72 43.26
N PHE A 93 -19.88 -0.89 42.24
CA PHE A 93 -19.73 0.56 42.32
C PHE A 93 -20.72 1.20 43.33
N LYS A 94 -20.18 1.96 44.26
CA LYS A 94 -20.96 2.77 45.20
C LYS A 94 -20.38 4.18 45.26
N LEU A 95 -21.20 5.20 44.96
CA LEU A 95 -20.77 6.59 44.87
C LEU A 95 -20.15 7.10 46.20
N ASN A 96 -20.60 6.58 47.33
CA ASN A 96 -20.16 6.97 48.67
C ASN A 96 -19.00 6.12 49.23
N ASP A 97 -18.51 5.12 48.46
CA ASP A 97 -17.43 4.23 48.89
C ASP A 97 -16.32 4.15 47.84
N PRO A 98 -15.24 4.95 47.99
CA PRO A 98 -14.13 4.96 47.05
C PRO A 98 -13.38 3.61 46.92
N SER A 99 -13.53 2.71 47.92
CA SER A 99 -12.89 1.40 47.86
C SER A 99 -13.44 0.50 46.73
N THR A 100 -14.68 0.80 46.28
CA THR A 100 -15.35 0.06 45.22
C THR A 100 -14.94 0.53 43.81
N TYR A 101 -14.30 1.69 43.66
CA TYR A 101 -14.04 2.30 42.35
C TYR A 101 -13.05 1.45 41.51
N LEU A 102 -11.96 1.00 42.13
CA LEU A 102 -10.94 0.23 41.39
C LEU A 102 -11.47 -1.14 40.92
N SER A 103 -12.37 -1.76 41.70
CA SER A 103 -13.01 -3.01 41.31
C SER A 103 -14.01 -2.82 40.16
N ALA A 104 -14.80 -1.75 40.24
CA ALA A 104 -15.77 -1.38 39.20
C ALA A 104 -15.07 -1.02 37.87
N LEU A 105 -13.94 -0.32 37.90
CA LEU A 105 -13.13 -0.03 36.69
C LEU A 105 -12.50 -1.27 36.03
N LYS A 106 -12.38 -2.37 36.77
CA LYS A 106 -11.88 -3.66 36.24
C LYS A 106 -13.00 -4.56 35.73
N ASP A 107 -14.24 -4.15 35.86
CA ASP A 107 -15.38 -4.91 35.38
C ASP A 107 -15.53 -4.85 33.87
N ALA A 108 -16.06 -5.93 33.28
CA ALA A 108 -16.23 -6.05 31.84
C ALA A 108 -17.15 -4.98 31.27
N SER A 109 -18.22 -4.62 31.98
CA SER A 109 -19.18 -3.59 31.59
C SER A 109 -18.55 -2.20 31.43
N PHE A 110 -17.52 -1.87 32.23
CA PHE A 110 -16.78 -0.62 32.11
C PHE A 110 -15.71 -0.68 31.01
N TYR A 111 -14.80 -1.67 31.06
CA TYR A 111 -13.65 -1.64 30.16
C TYR A 111 -14.04 -1.89 28.69
N THR A 112 -15.15 -2.60 28.41
CA THR A 112 -15.62 -2.77 27.03
C THR A 112 -15.99 -1.43 26.40
N VAL A 113 -16.80 -0.64 27.12
CA VAL A 113 -17.17 0.72 26.68
C VAL A 113 -15.96 1.63 26.55
N PHE A 114 -15.05 1.59 27.53
CA PHE A 114 -13.82 2.36 27.50
C PHE A 114 -12.94 1.97 26.30
N PHE A 115 -12.80 0.69 26.01
CA PHE A 115 -12.03 0.21 24.84
C PHE A 115 -12.64 0.63 23.52
N ASN A 116 -13.95 0.67 23.36
CA ASN A 116 -14.61 1.17 22.17
C ASN A 116 -14.25 2.64 21.90
N ILE A 117 -14.24 3.48 22.93
CA ILE A 117 -13.80 4.87 22.82
C ILE A 117 -12.31 4.92 22.42
N VAL A 118 -11.44 4.26 23.17
CA VAL A 118 -9.99 4.31 22.97
C VAL A 118 -9.59 3.77 21.60
N MET A 119 -10.23 2.69 21.15
CA MET A 119 -9.98 2.05 19.87
C MET A 119 -10.20 3.01 18.69
N THR A 120 -11.20 3.91 18.78
CA THR A 120 -11.55 4.83 17.68
C THR A 120 -10.91 6.21 17.77
N ILE A 121 -10.25 6.56 18.89
CA ILE A 121 -9.46 7.81 19.02
C ILE A 121 -8.49 7.99 17.85
N PRO A 122 -7.60 7.01 17.50
CA PRO A 122 -6.67 7.18 16.40
C PRO A 122 -7.37 7.46 15.06
N PHE A 123 -8.54 6.88 14.81
CA PHE A 123 -9.31 7.16 13.60
C PHE A 123 -9.64 8.65 13.46
N GLY A 124 -10.17 9.26 14.53
CA GLY A 124 -10.44 10.70 14.57
C GLY A 124 -9.18 11.55 14.38
N MET A 125 -8.04 11.13 14.96
CA MET A 125 -6.76 11.80 14.80
C MET A 125 -6.30 11.77 13.33
N TYR A 126 -6.33 10.62 12.65
CA TYR A 126 -5.95 10.51 11.23
C TYR A 126 -6.86 11.34 10.34
N LEU A 127 -8.17 11.31 10.56
CA LEU A 127 -9.14 12.09 9.80
C LEU A 127 -8.90 13.60 9.92
N ARG A 128 -8.63 14.11 11.12
CA ARG A 128 -8.30 15.51 11.33
C ARG A 128 -6.96 15.88 10.74
N TYR A 129 -5.91 15.16 11.09
CA TYR A 129 -4.54 15.49 10.75
C TYR A 129 -4.28 15.38 9.25
N TYR A 130 -4.47 14.19 8.71
CA TYR A 130 -4.06 13.91 7.34
C TYR A 130 -5.13 14.22 6.30
N TYR A 131 -6.40 13.88 6.60
CA TYR A 131 -7.51 14.10 5.67
C TYR A 131 -8.16 15.47 5.82
N LYS A 132 -7.74 16.29 6.79
CA LYS A 132 -8.27 17.65 7.05
C LYS A 132 -9.79 17.68 7.18
N CYS A 133 -10.36 16.66 7.79
CA CYS A 133 -11.79 16.57 8.02
C CYS A 133 -12.23 17.54 9.12
N SER A 134 -13.37 18.20 8.93
CA SER A 134 -14.05 18.94 10.01
C SER A 134 -14.64 17.98 11.04
N LEU A 135 -14.93 18.45 12.27
CA LEU A 135 -15.53 17.63 13.32
C LEU A 135 -16.81 16.91 12.85
N LYS A 136 -17.68 17.60 12.10
CA LYS A 136 -18.92 16.99 11.55
C LYS A 136 -18.60 15.79 10.62
N LYS A 137 -17.55 15.89 9.80
CA LYS A 137 -17.11 14.78 8.93
C LYS A 137 -16.48 13.66 9.75
N VAL A 138 -15.70 13.99 10.79
CA VAL A 138 -15.11 12.97 11.67
C VAL A 138 -16.20 12.19 12.39
N ILE A 139 -17.18 12.85 12.98
CA ILE A 139 -18.36 12.21 13.62
C ILE A 139 -19.05 11.30 12.61
N LYS A 140 -19.38 11.80 11.40
CA LYS A 140 -20.01 11.00 10.34
C LYS A 140 -19.21 9.76 9.98
N TYR A 141 -17.91 9.90 9.75
CA TYR A 141 -17.07 8.76 9.33
C TYR A 141 -16.83 7.77 10.48
N SER A 142 -16.71 8.24 11.73
CA SER A 142 -16.60 7.37 12.90
C SER A 142 -17.88 6.57 13.10
N PHE A 143 -19.04 7.20 12.95
CA PHE A 143 -20.33 6.51 12.97
C PHE A 143 -20.42 5.46 11.85
N LEU A 144 -20.02 5.80 10.61
CA LEU A 144 -20.06 4.85 9.50
C LEU A 144 -19.09 3.68 9.70
N LEU A 145 -17.91 3.93 10.29
CA LEU A 145 -16.97 2.88 10.63
C LEU A 145 -17.53 1.93 11.69
N SER A 146 -18.13 2.50 12.76
CA SER A 146 -18.77 1.70 13.79
C SER A 146 -19.94 0.90 13.23
N LEU A 147 -20.80 1.53 12.43
CA LEU A 147 -21.91 0.85 11.77
C LEU A 147 -21.43 -0.29 10.86
N PHE A 148 -20.34 -0.09 10.16
CA PHE A 148 -19.72 -1.17 9.36
C PHE A 148 -19.32 -2.35 10.24
N PHE A 149 -18.75 -2.13 11.41
CA PHE A 149 -18.39 -3.19 12.35
C PHE A 149 -19.64 -3.91 12.87
N GLU A 150 -20.63 -3.16 13.31
CA GLU A 150 -21.88 -3.71 13.82
C GLU A 150 -22.64 -4.54 12.76
N LEU A 151 -22.70 -4.04 11.52
CA LEU A 151 -23.32 -4.79 10.42
C LEU A 151 -22.52 -6.03 10.03
N THR A 152 -21.19 -5.99 10.13
CA THR A 152 -20.34 -7.17 9.92
C THR A 152 -20.65 -8.27 10.95
N GLN A 153 -20.85 -7.89 12.22
CA GLN A 153 -21.22 -8.83 13.28
C GLN A 153 -22.67 -9.31 13.13
N LEU A 154 -23.60 -8.40 12.86
CA LEU A 154 -25.02 -8.71 12.68
C LEU A 154 -25.26 -9.65 11.50
N SER A 155 -24.51 -9.52 10.42
CA SER A 155 -24.59 -10.42 9.25
C SER A 155 -24.02 -11.82 9.51
N GLY A 156 -23.52 -12.10 10.72
CA GLY A 156 -22.80 -13.35 10.98
C GLY A 156 -21.53 -13.44 10.16
N LEU A 157 -20.73 -12.37 10.10
CA LEU A 157 -19.51 -12.26 9.30
C LEU A 157 -19.78 -12.55 7.81
N TYR A 158 -20.61 -11.69 7.20
CA TYR A 158 -20.99 -11.79 5.79
C TYR A 158 -21.67 -13.14 5.43
N PHE A 159 -22.54 -13.64 6.34
CA PHE A 159 -23.30 -14.87 6.21
C PHE A 159 -22.45 -16.16 6.25
N ILE A 160 -21.21 -16.08 6.77
CA ILE A 160 -20.38 -17.27 7.08
C ILE A 160 -21.00 -18.05 8.24
N TYR A 161 -21.51 -17.36 9.26
CA TYR A 161 -22.23 -17.94 10.38
C TYR A 161 -23.74 -17.97 10.13
N PRO A 162 -24.46 -18.96 10.65
CA PRO A 162 -25.93 -19.08 10.50
C PRO A 162 -26.70 -17.99 11.25
N ARG A 163 -26.03 -17.31 12.20
CA ARG A 163 -26.56 -16.17 12.97
C ARG A 163 -25.42 -15.26 13.45
N PRO A 164 -25.73 -14.06 13.96
CA PRO A 164 -24.73 -13.23 14.65
C PRO A 164 -24.12 -13.98 15.84
N TYR A 165 -22.78 -13.94 15.94
CA TYR A 165 -22.04 -14.49 17.08
C TYR A 165 -21.70 -13.45 18.14
N ARG A 166 -21.93 -12.17 17.83
CA ARG A 166 -21.89 -11.02 18.76
C ARG A 166 -23.16 -10.22 18.63
N LEU A 167 -23.51 -9.55 19.69
CA LEU A 167 -24.66 -8.65 19.77
C LEU A 167 -24.39 -7.39 18.92
N PHE A 168 -25.35 -7.01 18.07
CA PHE A 168 -25.36 -5.65 17.50
C PHE A 168 -25.77 -4.68 18.61
N ASP A 169 -24.94 -3.69 18.91
CA ASP A 169 -25.18 -2.79 20.02
C ASP A 169 -25.15 -1.32 19.59
N VAL A 170 -26.26 -0.60 19.89
CA VAL A 170 -26.34 0.84 19.60
C VAL A 170 -25.37 1.65 20.47
N ASP A 171 -25.02 1.17 21.66
CA ASP A 171 -24.06 1.84 22.52
C ASP A 171 -22.65 1.80 21.92
N ASP A 172 -22.29 0.74 21.20
CA ASP A 172 -21.04 0.68 20.47
C ASP A 172 -20.98 1.72 19.34
N LEU A 173 -22.13 1.98 18.64
CA LEU A 173 -22.20 3.07 17.66
C LEU A 173 -21.96 4.44 18.31
N ILE A 174 -22.52 4.66 19.46
CA ILE A 174 -22.39 5.94 20.20
C ILE A 174 -20.96 6.10 20.70
N MET A 175 -20.41 5.10 21.39
CA MET A 175 -19.11 5.18 22.03
C MET A 175 -17.94 5.21 21.04
N ASN A 176 -18.01 4.44 19.97
CA ASN A 176 -17.04 4.50 18.87
C ASN A 176 -17.07 5.87 18.18
N THR A 177 -18.26 6.42 17.95
CA THR A 177 -18.42 7.77 17.37
C THR A 177 -17.85 8.85 18.29
N PHE A 178 -18.11 8.74 19.58
CA PHE A 178 -17.57 9.64 20.59
C PHE A 178 -16.04 9.55 20.67
N GLY A 179 -15.46 8.34 20.62
CA GLY A 179 -14.02 8.14 20.57
C GLY A 179 -13.37 8.82 19.36
N GLY A 180 -13.99 8.75 18.19
CA GLY A 180 -13.55 9.49 17.02
C GLY A 180 -13.57 11.02 17.22
N ALA A 181 -14.62 11.55 17.87
CA ALA A 181 -14.67 12.98 18.22
C ALA A 181 -13.59 13.37 19.24
N CYS A 182 -13.36 12.55 20.26
CA CYS A 182 -12.24 12.72 21.19
C CYS A 182 -10.90 12.75 20.46
N GLY A 183 -10.70 11.85 19.49
CA GLY A 183 -9.50 11.84 18.64
C GLY A 183 -9.31 13.13 17.83
N TYR A 184 -10.41 13.70 17.32
CA TYR A 184 -10.36 14.99 16.66
C TYR A 184 -9.86 16.10 17.60
N TRP A 185 -10.35 16.20 18.82
CA TRP A 185 -9.89 17.22 19.78
C TRP A 185 -8.45 16.94 20.24
N LEU A 186 -8.13 15.69 20.57
CA LEU A 186 -6.80 15.31 20.99
C LEU A 186 -5.74 15.65 19.95
N MET A 187 -6.03 15.44 18.64
CA MET A 187 -5.12 15.80 17.58
C MET A 187 -4.79 17.30 17.55
N GLY A 188 -5.71 18.15 18.01
CA GLY A 188 -5.46 19.60 18.13
C GLY A 188 -4.26 19.96 19.00
N LEU A 189 -3.90 19.13 19.97
CA LEU A 189 -2.74 19.34 20.82
C LEU A 189 -1.41 19.10 20.07
N PHE A 190 -1.45 18.29 19.00
CA PHE A 190 -0.29 17.91 18.20
C PHE A 190 -0.13 18.74 16.92
N ASP A 191 -1.08 19.59 16.57
CA ASP A 191 -1.06 20.42 15.35
C ASP A 191 0.19 21.31 15.24
N LYS A 192 0.85 21.65 16.36
CA LYS A 192 2.05 22.49 16.40
C LYS A 192 3.36 21.69 16.32
N VAL A 193 3.31 20.37 16.53
CA VAL A 193 4.51 19.51 16.64
C VAL A 193 4.73 18.74 15.33
N LEU A 194 3.67 18.36 14.65
CA LEU A 194 3.74 17.57 13.44
C LEU A 194 3.72 18.46 12.19
N PRO A 195 4.47 18.09 11.13
CA PRO A 195 4.44 18.83 9.88
C PRO A 195 3.03 18.82 9.29
N THR A 196 2.57 19.95 8.82
CA THR A 196 1.26 20.05 8.17
C THR A 196 1.24 19.25 6.87
N ARG A 197 0.04 18.88 6.43
CA ARG A 197 -0.12 18.19 5.14
C ARG A 197 0.41 19.04 3.99
N GLU A 198 0.19 20.34 4.07
CA GLU A 198 0.65 21.32 3.09
C GLU A 198 2.18 21.33 2.98
N GLU A 199 2.89 21.31 4.10
CA GLU A 199 4.36 21.21 4.14
C GLU A 199 4.87 19.89 3.56
N ILE A 200 4.18 18.77 3.86
CA ILE A 200 4.48 17.46 3.29
C ILE A 200 4.27 17.47 1.77
N ASP A 201 3.20 18.09 1.29
CA ASP A 201 2.86 18.17 -0.13
C ASP A 201 3.86 19.08 -0.86
N GLU A 202 4.18 20.26 -0.33
CA GLU A 202 5.15 21.20 -0.88
C GLU A 202 6.55 20.58 -0.97
N SER A 203 7.03 19.98 0.12
CA SER A 203 8.33 19.31 0.13
C SER A 203 8.39 18.16 -0.89
N SER A 204 7.26 17.48 -1.11
CA SER A 204 7.16 16.41 -2.11
C SER A 204 7.19 16.97 -3.54
N LEU A 205 6.50 18.07 -3.81
CA LEU A 205 6.51 18.74 -5.11
C LEU A 205 7.90 19.29 -5.44
N LEU A 206 8.58 19.94 -4.48
CA LEU A 206 9.96 20.42 -4.67
C LEU A 206 10.92 19.28 -5.03
N LYS A 207 10.88 18.17 -4.31
CA LYS A 207 11.67 16.97 -4.64
C LYS A 207 11.24 16.33 -5.96
N GLY A 208 9.97 16.44 -6.32
CA GLY A 208 9.41 15.90 -7.54
C GLY A 208 9.82 16.64 -8.81
N GLN A 209 10.42 17.84 -8.71
CA GLN A 209 11.01 18.57 -9.84
C GLN A 209 12.22 17.84 -10.45
N THR A 210 12.84 16.94 -9.70
CA THR A 210 13.87 16.04 -10.20
C THR A 210 13.31 14.63 -10.33
N VAL A 211 13.82 13.87 -11.30
CA VAL A 211 13.41 12.48 -11.50
C VAL A 211 14.31 11.56 -10.68
N SER A 212 13.77 10.99 -9.61
CA SER A 212 14.50 10.03 -8.77
C SER A 212 14.64 8.67 -9.44
N GLY A 213 15.64 7.88 -9.02
CA GLY A 213 15.86 6.52 -9.53
C GLY A 213 14.66 5.61 -9.29
N LEU A 214 14.01 5.71 -8.14
CA LEU A 214 12.78 4.94 -7.85
C LEU A 214 11.65 5.33 -8.82
N ARG A 215 11.50 6.62 -9.17
CA ARG A 215 10.51 7.06 -10.17
C ARG A 215 10.85 6.54 -11.57
N ARG A 216 12.15 6.43 -11.92
CA ARG A 216 12.60 5.80 -13.17
C ARG A 216 12.28 4.31 -13.23
N ILE A 217 12.50 3.58 -12.13
CA ILE A 217 12.12 2.16 -12.00
C ILE A 217 10.60 2.00 -12.14
N THR A 218 9.83 2.81 -11.42
CA THR A 218 8.35 2.80 -11.52
C THR A 218 7.88 3.10 -12.94
N LEU A 219 8.52 4.05 -13.62
CA LEU A 219 8.24 4.35 -15.03
C LEU A 219 8.52 3.14 -15.93
N ALA A 220 9.69 2.52 -15.78
CA ALA A 220 10.03 1.35 -16.58
C ALA A 220 9.05 0.19 -16.38
N LEU A 221 8.68 -0.11 -15.12
CA LEU A 221 7.70 -1.15 -14.81
C LEU A 221 6.31 -0.84 -15.39
N LEU A 222 5.86 0.41 -15.28
CA LEU A 222 4.58 0.83 -15.84
C LEU A 222 4.59 0.76 -17.37
N ASP A 223 5.68 1.22 -18.02
CA ASP A 223 5.82 1.18 -19.48
C ASP A 223 5.89 -0.27 -19.99
N ILE A 224 6.64 -1.16 -19.31
CA ILE A 224 6.68 -2.59 -19.63
C ILE A 224 5.27 -3.20 -19.51
N PHE A 225 4.56 -2.91 -18.44
CA PHE A 225 3.20 -3.40 -18.22
C PHE A 225 2.24 -2.96 -19.35
N ILE A 226 2.23 -1.66 -19.69
CA ILE A 226 1.39 -1.11 -20.76
C ILE A 226 1.78 -1.73 -22.12
N CYS A 227 3.07 -1.81 -22.42
CA CYS A 227 3.58 -2.38 -23.65
C CYS A 227 3.19 -3.87 -23.78
N SER A 228 3.35 -4.65 -22.71
CA SER A 228 2.95 -6.07 -22.67
C SER A 228 1.45 -6.24 -22.89
N MET A 229 0.62 -5.41 -22.26
CA MET A 229 -0.84 -5.45 -22.45
C MET A 229 -1.23 -5.17 -23.91
N ILE A 230 -0.60 -4.16 -24.53
CA ILE A 230 -0.83 -3.84 -25.96
C ILE A 230 -0.38 -5.00 -26.85
N THR A 231 0.80 -5.56 -26.60
CA THR A 231 1.34 -6.69 -27.36
C THR A 231 0.41 -7.90 -27.26
N THR A 232 0.03 -8.28 -26.05
CA THR A 232 -0.88 -9.43 -25.83
C THR A 232 -2.22 -9.22 -26.51
N PHE A 233 -2.80 -8.01 -26.41
CA PHE A 233 -4.05 -7.69 -27.09
C PHE A 233 -3.94 -7.85 -28.62
N ILE A 234 -2.87 -7.33 -29.23
CA ILE A 234 -2.67 -7.43 -30.68
C ILE A 234 -2.44 -8.90 -31.10
N GLN A 235 -1.69 -9.68 -30.28
CA GLN A 235 -1.39 -11.09 -30.57
C GLN A 235 -2.65 -11.98 -30.58
N VAL A 236 -3.73 -11.60 -29.88
CA VAL A 236 -5.02 -12.29 -29.97
C VAL A 236 -5.56 -12.30 -31.42
N PHE A 237 -5.31 -11.21 -32.18
CA PHE A 237 -5.81 -11.06 -33.54
C PHE A 237 -4.78 -11.37 -34.62
N ILE A 238 -3.48 -11.15 -34.31
CA ILE A 238 -2.38 -11.26 -35.27
C ILE A 238 -1.31 -12.16 -34.66
N ASN A 239 -1.31 -13.45 -34.99
CA ASN A 239 -0.30 -14.40 -34.51
C ASN A 239 1.01 -14.29 -35.31
N TRP A 240 1.72 -13.16 -35.16
CA TRP A 240 3.00 -12.90 -35.81
C TRP A 240 4.09 -12.64 -34.79
N LYS A 241 5.19 -13.38 -34.87
CA LYS A 241 6.31 -13.30 -33.90
C LYS A 241 6.97 -11.92 -33.80
N CYS A 242 6.91 -11.12 -34.86
CA CYS A 242 7.52 -9.78 -34.87
C CYS A 242 6.66 -8.68 -34.24
N VAL A 243 5.40 -8.97 -33.85
CA VAL A 243 4.50 -7.96 -33.24
C VAL A 243 5.12 -7.30 -32.04
N GLU A 244 5.79 -8.04 -31.17
CA GLU A 244 6.44 -7.54 -29.98
C GLU A 244 7.46 -6.44 -30.29
N TYR A 245 8.35 -6.66 -31.24
CA TYR A 245 9.39 -5.69 -31.62
C TYR A 245 8.79 -4.42 -32.25
N ILE A 246 7.73 -4.58 -33.03
CA ILE A 246 7.02 -3.45 -33.65
C ILE A 246 6.33 -2.61 -32.56
N VAL A 247 5.64 -3.26 -31.62
CA VAL A 247 4.98 -2.58 -30.49
C VAL A 247 6.01 -1.86 -29.62
N ILE A 248 7.14 -2.48 -29.28
CA ILE A 248 8.22 -1.86 -28.52
C ILE A 248 8.74 -0.61 -29.26
N PHE A 249 9.02 -0.71 -30.57
CA PHE A 249 9.51 0.43 -31.35
C PHE A 249 8.49 1.57 -31.39
N ILE A 250 7.22 1.27 -31.64
CA ILE A 250 6.15 2.28 -31.64
C ILE A 250 6.02 2.90 -30.26
N TYR A 251 6.01 2.10 -29.20
CA TYR A 251 5.78 2.56 -27.84
C TYR A 251 6.92 3.43 -27.29
N TYR A 252 8.17 3.04 -27.51
CA TYR A 252 9.33 3.72 -26.90
C TYR A 252 10.02 4.74 -27.83
N VAL A 253 9.71 4.74 -29.12
CA VAL A 253 10.33 5.67 -30.07
C VAL A 253 9.28 6.58 -30.70
N ILE A 254 8.26 6.02 -31.36
CA ILE A 254 7.27 6.79 -32.13
C ILE A 254 6.37 7.59 -31.21
N ILE A 255 5.78 6.94 -30.19
CA ILE A 255 4.87 7.62 -29.25
C ILE A 255 5.58 8.79 -28.54
N PRO A 256 6.77 8.63 -27.92
CA PRO A 256 7.45 9.75 -27.29
C PRO A 256 7.82 10.85 -28.29
N TYR A 257 8.22 10.53 -29.51
CA TYR A 257 8.57 11.52 -30.51
C TYR A 257 7.43 12.49 -30.79
N TYR A 258 6.19 11.98 -30.92
CA TYR A 258 5.00 12.82 -31.15
C TYR A 258 4.32 13.33 -29.86
N ASN A 259 4.56 12.71 -28.70
CA ASN A 259 3.93 13.05 -27.44
C ASN A 259 4.84 13.83 -26.49
N LYS A 260 5.41 14.94 -26.97
CA LYS A 260 6.30 15.83 -26.17
C LYS A 260 7.42 15.09 -25.44
N TYR A 261 7.95 14.05 -26.06
CA TYR A 261 9.02 13.17 -25.55
C TYR A 261 8.64 12.40 -24.29
N GLN A 262 7.36 11.98 -24.19
CA GLN A 262 6.85 11.16 -23.10
C GLN A 262 6.26 9.85 -23.63
N THR A 263 6.60 8.72 -22.99
CA THR A 263 5.81 7.49 -23.10
C THR A 263 4.44 7.68 -22.47
N LEU A 264 3.52 6.71 -22.60
CA LEU A 264 2.23 6.78 -21.91
C LEU A 264 2.41 6.78 -20.38
N GLY A 265 3.29 5.90 -19.86
CA GLY A 265 3.68 5.89 -18.44
C GLY A 265 4.40 7.18 -18.05
N GLY A 266 5.27 7.72 -18.93
CA GLY A 266 5.94 9.00 -18.72
C GLY A 266 4.98 10.18 -18.58
N LYS A 267 3.93 10.23 -19.38
CA LYS A 267 2.86 11.22 -19.26
C LYS A 267 2.12 11.08 -17.92
N PHE A 268 1.81 9.85 -17.51
CA PHE A 268 1.16 9.59 -16.23
C PHE A 268 2.06 9.96 -15.05
N LEU A 269 3.33 9.53 -15.05
CA LEU A 269 4.27 9.80 -13.96
C LEU A 269 4.97 11.16 -14.06
N LYS A 270 4.55 12.04 -14.99
CA LYS A 270 5.11 13.39 -15.16
C LYS A 270 6.60 13.39 -15.47
N VAL A 271 7.06 12.46 -16.31
CA VAL A 271 8.45 12.33 -16.76
C VAL A 271 8.53 12.49 -18.27
N ARG A 272 9.52 13.22 -18.75
CA ARG A 272 9.83 13.34 -20.19
C ARG A 272 11.31 13.04 -20.45
N PHE A 273 11.63 12.68 -21.67
CA PHE A 273 13.00 12.59 -22.18
C PHE A 273 13.47 13.97 -22.65
N SER A 274 14.73 14.26 -22.42
CA SER A 274 15.41 15.46 -22.89
C SER A 274 16.68 15.08 -23.64
N PHE A 275 16.99 15.76 -24.74
CA PHE A 275 18.05 15.42 -25.68
C PHE A 275 18.91 16.64 -25.98
N LYS A 276 20.20 16.40 -26.31
CA LYS A 276 21.09 17.43 -26.83
C LYS A 276 21.07 17.56 -28.36
N ARG A 277 20.59 16.54 -29.09
CA ARG A 277 20.62 16.45 -30.56
C ARG A 277 19.37 15.70 -31.07
N ASN A 278 19.35 15.30 -32.34
CA ASN A 278 18.24 14.63 -33.00
C ASN A 278 17.48 13.64 -32.09
N SER A 279 16.25 13.99 -31.74
CA SER A 279 15.46 13.28 -30.71
C SER A 279 15.07 11.85 -31.10
N MET A 280 14.71 11.64 -32.36
CA MET A 280 14.31 10.31 -32.85
C MET A 280 15.48 9.33 -32.85
N PHE A 281 16.64 9.77 -33.33
CA PHE A 281 17.85 8.95 -33.32
C PHE A 281 18.28 8.61 -31.88
N SER A 282 18.29 9.59 -30.98
CA SER A 282 18.63 9.38 -29.57
C SER A 282 17.68 8.41 -28.86
N LEU A 283 16.38 8.45 -29.14
CA LEU A 283 15.40 7.50 -28.61
C LEU A 283 15.67 6.09 -29.13
N THR A 284 15.88 5.94 -30.45
CA THR A 284 16.16 4.64 -31.07
C THR A 284 17.45 4.03 -30.51
N VAL A 285 18.53 4.82 -30.41
CA VAL A 285 19.80 4.36 -29.82
C VAL A 285 19.63 3.98 -28.34
N LYS A 286 18.89 4.79 -27.58
CA LYS A 286 18.60 4.48 -26.16
C LYS A 286 17.92 3.11 -26.02
N GLU A 287 16.85 2.88 -26.79
CA GLU A 287 16.10 1.63 -26.67
C GLU A 287 16.91 0.43 -27.15
N ALA A 288 17.61 0.56 -28.27
CA ALA A 288 18.50 -0.53 -28.76
C ALA A 288 19.58 -0.87 -27.71
N CYS A 289 20.27 0.13 -27.16
CA CYS A 289 21.26 -0.07 -26.12
C CYS A 289 20.66 -0.61 -24.82
N ALA A 290 19.47 -0.17 -24.42
CA ALA A 290 18.78 -0.68 -23.23
C ALA A 290 18.38 -2.15 -23.42
N MET A 291 17.83 -2.52 -24.57
CA MET A 291 17.49 -3.91 -24.89
C MET A 291 18.73 -4.80 -24.81
N ILE A 292 19.85 -4.40 -25.43
CA ILE A 292 21.10 -5.16 -25.37
C ILE A 292 21.58 -5.25 -23.91
N TYR A 293 21.61 -4.15 -23.17
CA TYR A 293 22.09 -4.11 -21.78
C TYR A 293 21.32 -5.11 -20.88
N TRP A 294 20.00 -5.09 -20.94
CA TRP A 294 19.19 -5.97 -20.09
C TRP A 294 19.21 -7.44 -20.56
N GLN A 295 19.66 -7.71 -21.78
CA GLN A 295 19.88 -9.07 -22.31
C GLN A 295 21.29 -9.62 -22.02
N ILE A 296 22.25 -8.81 -21.56
CA ILE A 296 23.64 -9.25 -21.28
C ILE A 296 23.68 -10.53 -20.43
N PRO A 297 22.95 -10.66 -19.29
CA PRO A 297 23.03 -11.89 -18.49
C PRO A 297 22.58 -13.13 -19.25
N PHE A 298 21.53 -13.02 -20.06
CA PHE A 298 21.02 -14.15 -20.86
C PHE A 298 21.98 -14.53 -21.98
N ILE A 299 22.60 -13.54 -22.61
CA ILE A 299 23.64 -13.78 -23.62
C ILE A 299 24.84 -14.53 -23.01
N VAL A 300 25.30 -14.07 -21.85
CA VAL A 300 26.43 -14.71 -21.13
C VAL A 300 26.06 -16.14 -20.73
N ILE A 301 24.85 -16.36 -20.19
CA ILE A 301 24.37 -17.71 -19.85
C ILE A 301 24.31 -18.62 -21.07
N SER A 302 23.74 -18.13 -22.18
CA SER A 302 23.63 -18.90 -23.42
C SER A 302 25.01 -19.27 -24.00
N LEU A 303 25.97 -18.36 -23.94
CA LEU A 303 27.35 -18.63 -24.35
C LEU A 303 28.01 -19.66 -23.42
N ALA A 304 27.84 -19.53 -22.10
CA ALA A 304 28.36 -20.49 -21.11
C ALA A 304 27.79 -21.90 -21.36
N MET A 305 26.48 -22.01 -21.61
CA MET A 305 25.82 -23.28 -21.95
C MET A 305 26.38 -23.88 -23.28
N CYS A 306 26.59 -23.04 -24.27
CA CYS A 306 27.18 -23.48 -25.53
C CYS A 306 28.61 -24.05 -25.32
N VAL A 307 29.43 -23.37 -24.52
CA VAL A 307 30.80 -23.79 -24.19
C VAL A 307 30.80 -25.10 -23.38
N THR A 308 29.91 -25.27 -22.39
CA THR A 308 29.81 -26.52 -21.60
C THR A 308 29.47 -27.71 -22.48
N ASN A 309 28.57 -27.52 -23.45
CA ASN A 309 28.22 -28.57 -24.42
C ASN A 309 29.36 -28.90 -25.36
N LEU A 310 30.07 -27.87 -25.85
CA LEU A 310 31.19 -28.03 -26.81
C LEU A 310 32.37 -28.77 -26.17
N LEU A 311 32.64 -28.50 -24.88
CA LEU A 311 33.76 -29.11 -24.14
C LEU A 311 33.40 -30.45 -23.51
N ASN A 312 32.16 -30.95 -23.64
CA ASN A 312 31.65 -32.19 -23.02
C ASN A 312 32.01 -32.28 -21.52
N LEU A 313 31.77 -31.20 -20.77
CA LEU A 313 32.08 -31.12 -19.35
C LEU A 313 31.29 -32.17 -18.53
N LYS A 314 31.89 -32.62 -17.42
CA LYS A 314 31.22 -33.53 -16.47
C LYS A 314 30.07 -32.79 -15.77
N GLU A 315 29.10 -33.56 -15.31
CA GLU A 315 27.90 -33.04 -14.65
C GLU A 315 28.21 -32.05 -13.49
N ILE A 316 29.25 -32.35 -12.68
CA ILE A 316 29.67 -31.49 -11.57
C ILE A 316 30.19 -30.14 -12.11
N GLU A 317 30.98 -30.16 -13.17
CA GLU A 317 31.54 -28.95 -13.78
C GLU A 317 30.42 -28.08 -14.41
N VAL A 318 29.45 -28.73 -15.05
CA VAL A 318 28.26 -28.06 -15.59
C VAL A 318 27.46 -27.38 -14.50
N ASN A 319 27.25 -28.06 -13.36
CA ASN A 319 26.52 -27.48 -12.22
C ASN A 319 27.25 -26.28 -11.60
N ILE A 320 28.58 -26.30 -11.56
CA ILE A 320 29.37 -25.14 -11.10
C ILE A 320 29.20 -23.96 -12.07
N VAL A 321 29.21 -24.19 -13.37
CA VAL A 321 28.98 -23.13 -14.37
C VAL A 321 27.57 -22.53 -14.22
N TYR A 322 26.56 -23.38 -14.07
CA TYR A 322 25.18 -22.89 -13.82
C TYR A 322 25.07 -22.03 -12.57
N PHE A 323 25.70 -22.47 -11.48
CA PHE A 323 25.71 -21.68 -10.24
C PHE A 323 26.41 -20.33 -10.44
N ALA A 324 27.58 -20.32 -11.11
CA ALA A 324 28.29 -19.08 -11.42
C ALA A 324 27.45 -18.13 -12.32
N CYS A 325 26.77 -18.69 -13.33
CA CYS A 325 25.86 -17.91 -14.17
C CYS A 325 24.69 -17.32 -13.39
N LEU A 326 24.10 -18.08 -12.47
CA LEU A 326 23.02 -17.58 -11.60
C LEU A 326 23.51 -16.45 -10.68
N MET A 327 24.68 -16.61 -10.08
CA MET A 327 25.31 -15.58 -9.26
C MET A 327 25.61 -14.31 -10.05
N PHE A 328 26.13 -14.46 -11.29
CA PHE A 328 26.37 -13.34 -12.18
C PHE A 328 25.07 -12.60 -12.52
N LEU A 329 23.99 -13.31 -12.86
CA LEU A 329 22.67 -12.74 -13.14
C LEU A 329 22.14 -11.93 -11.96
N LEU A 330 22.16 -12.53 -10.75
CA LEU A 330 21.71 -11.86 -9.53
C LEU A 330 22.54 -10.60 -9.24
N LEU A 331 23.86 -10.69 -9.35
CA LEU A 331 24.76 -9.56 -9.09
C LEU A 331 24.56 -8.44 -10.12
N PHE A 332 24.44 -8.78 -11.40
CA PHE A 332 24.23 -7.82 -12.48
C PHE A 332 22.96 -7.00 -12.26
N TYR A 333 21.83 -7.68 -11.98
CA TYR A 333 20.57 -6.96 -11.74
C TYR A 333 20.59 -6.19 -10.44
N LEU A 334 21.19 -6.73 -9.38
CA LEU A 334 21.34 -6.01 -8.11
C LEU A 334 22.13 -4.71 -8.28
N VAL A 335 23.29 -4.78 -8.94
CA VAL A 335 24.15 -3.60 -9.19
C VAL A 335 23.42 -2.59 -10.08
N SER A 336 22.68 -3.04 -11.08
CA SER A 336 21.89 -2.18 -11.98
C SER A 336 20.78 -1.47 -11.23
N ILE A 337 20.01 -2.19 -10.41
CA ILE A 337 18.94 -1.60 -9.58
C ILE A 337 19.51 -0.60 -8.56
N VAL A 338 20.60 -0.98 -7.86
CA VAL A 338 21.25 -0.08 -6.90
C VAL A 338 21.79 1.18 -7.59
N SER A 339 22.33 1.06 -8.81
CA SER A 339 22.79 2.21 -9.60
C SER A 339 21.64 3.13 -9.98
N LEU A 340 20.51 2.59 -10.41
CA LEU A 340 19.28 3.35 -10.65
C LEU A 340 18.78 4.05 -9.39
N LEU A 341 18.70 3.35 -8.26
CA LEU A 341 18.25 3.91 -6.98
C LEU A 341 19.16 5.06 -6.51
N LYS A 342 20.46 4.98 -6.76
CA LYS A 342 21.43 6.05 -6.47
C LYS A 342 21.42 7.19 -7.53
N ASN A 343 20.44 7.22 -8.42
CA ASN A 343 20.32 8.20 -9.52
C ASN A 343 21.54 8.26 -10.46
N ARG A 344 22.30 7.18 -10.59
CA ARG A 344 23.41 7.11 -11.52
C ARG A 344 22.91 7.07 -12.97
N ILE A 345 23.66 7.66 -13.87
CA ILE A 345 23.41 7.58 -15.31
C ILE A 345 23.72 6.15 -15.74
N MET A 346 22.77 5.49 -16.41
CA MET A 346 22.99 4.17 -16.97
C MET A 346 23.77 4.27 -18.27
N ILE A 347 24.51 3.24 -18.61
CA ILE A 347 25.36 3.20 -19.82
C ILE A 347 24.55 3.53 -21.09
N TYR A 348 23.36 2.96 -21.22
CA TYR A 348 22.48 3.21 -22.37
C TYR A 348 21.93 4.65 -22.44
N ASP A 349 21.73 5.30 -21.28
CA ASP A 349 21.33 6.72 -21.23
C ASP A 349 22.51 7.63 -21.61
N ASP A 350 23.74 7.27 -21.20
CA ASP A 350 24.93 8.06 -21.50
C ASP A 350 25.32 7.97 -22.99
N ILE A 351 25.28 6.76 -23.57
CA ILE A 351 25.54 6.57 -25.00
C ILE A 351 24.54 7.36 -25.86
N SER A 352 23.27 7.28 -25.52
CA SER A 352 22.20 7.96 -26.26
C SER A 352 22.10 9.45 -25.98
N LYS A 353 22.81 9.96 -24.97
CA LYS A 353 22.75 11.35 -24.48
C LYS A 353 21.32 11.78 -24.07
N VAL A 354 20.52 10.82 -23.60
CA VAL A 354 19.16 11.02 -23.10
C VAL A 354 19.19 11.31 -21.60
N LYS A 355 18.40 12.31 -21.18
CA LYS A 355 18.18 12.62 -19.77
C LYS A 355 16.70 12.52 -19.44
N PHE A 356 16.40 12.27 -18.18
CA PHE A 356 15.03 12.27 -17.64
C PHE A 356 14.76 13.61 -16.95
N GLU A 357 13.68 14.27 -17.34
CA GLU A 357 13.23 15.52 -16.75
C GLU A 357 11.83 15.38 -16.19
N SER A 358 11.55 16.07 -15.09
CA SER A 358 10.22 16.14 -14.52
C SER A 358 9.39 17.21 -15.24
N THR A 359 8.13 16.92 -15.50
CA THR A 359 7.15 17.90 -16.01
C THR A 359 6.27 18.49 -14.90
N ILE A 360 6.65 18.28 -13.63
CA ILE A 360 5.99 18.95 -12.51
C ILE A 360 6.50 20.41 -12.48
N SER A 361 5.57 21.33 -12.73
CA SER A 361 5.79 22.76 -12.56
C SER A 361 5.75 23.14 -11.08
N LYS A 362 6.44 24.25 -10.74
CA LYS A 362 6.28 24.90 -9.43
C LYS A 362 4.84 25.30 -9.18
#